data_b8e6abdf8ecd75f21cc30149eab15c75
#
_entry.id   b8e6abdf8ecd75f21cc30149eab15c75
#
_cell.length_a   1.000
_cell.length_b   1.000
_cell.length_c   1.000
_cell.angle_alpha   90.00
_cell.angle_beta   90.00
_cell.angle_gamma   90.00
#
_symmetry.space_group_name_H-M   'P 1'
#
loop_
_entity.id
_entity.type
_entity.pdbx_description
1 polymer ?
#
loop_
_entity_poly.entity_id
_entity_poly.type
_entity_poly.pdbx_seq_one_letter_code
_entity_poly.pdbx_strand_id
1 'polypeptide(L)'
;MPITSNEISVEVNGQQYTLPAGSILEDALKVSRAPYIAGTAVGILKEVAEEKIETVTEYAINTPRGEFRIEIRNPESPSGKLWAEHFKEYEGKSIHWASPEALAFGPFEAEIKPSRETGNFEAFEVMFGAGGFDPRNTHLIFSLKRHTAEYGTPEDGVFAEVVTGRKILSRLSREDTILGIEPIIEWEQISEKTCTTDLSVPLEDGDSIFTYFEVELSRNAPGGAEHFYALTREGTLNVDVTTSSFISDDDLKGIPAPYENFDPRREGAVSVRTVGYGLGRIYISREERPSSLVHSVVGQVTKGIELIKLAEEGQKLSVESLPPQIVLLGHSFEEAEPVLSSIGVELVKDGYTGKDAVIVSQNPPTTLEILGEAKVTAYAVPRDKLIEIELYSEKAPKSVDFFRHGLELKTKTVGKLPVYMIYDDTYLFKTEKEVVKYKEILPENTPTDKVLGGEIGITNQSAKRMGTIGIRLGDDELFGPTGERFSSTNIVGRVINPEKLLAVKEGDVIYVTEIVRK
;
A
#
# COMPACT_ATOMS: atom_id res chain seq x y z
N MET A 1 -2.90 6.31 50.33
CA MET A 1 -2.73 5.05 49.58
C MET A 1 -3.65 5.16 48.37
N PRO A 2 -3.15 5.15 47.13
CA PRO A 2 -4.04 5.07 45.99
C PRO A 2 -4.79 3.75 46.02
N ILE A 3 -6.10 3.81 45.87
CA ILE A 3 -6.97 2.65 45.68
C ILE A 3 -6.54 2.08 44.31
N THR A 4 -5.82 0.96 44.32
CA THR A 4 -5.56 0.19 43.12
C THR A 4 -6.90 -0.32 42.62
N SER A 5 -7.43 0.25 41.54
CA SER A 5 -8.58 -0.30 40.85
C SER A 5 -8.21 -1.72 40.41
N ASN A 6 -9.04 -2.70 40.78
CA ASN A 6 -8.83 -4.11 40.37
C ASN A 6 -9.15 -4.34 38.90
N GLU A 7 -9.39 -3.25 38.17
CA GLU A 7 -9.83 -3.23 36.75
C GLU A 7 -9.08 -2.16 35.99
N ILE A 8 -8.85 -2.42 34.70
CA ILE A 8 -8.30 -1.50 33.71
C ILE A 8 -9.34 -1.23 32.62
N SER A 9 -9.33 -0.05 32.04
CA SER A 9 -10.13 0.32 30.89
C SER A 9 -9.23 0.33 29.66
N VAL A 10 -9.60 -0.43 28.61
CA VAL A 10 -8.88 -0.46 27.32
C VAL A 10 -9.86 -0.18 26.20
N GLU A 11 -9.35 0.41 25.12
CA GLU A 11 -10.10 0.61 23.90
C GLU A 11 -9.70 -0.43 22.84
N VAL A 12 -10.68 -1.11 22.23
CA VAL A 12 -10.42 -2.03 21.12
C VAL A 12 -11.19 -1.56 19.88
N ASN A 13 -10.47 -1.16 18.85
CA ASN A 13 -11.01 -0.62 17.60
C ASN A 13 -12.06 0.48 17.82
N GLY A 14 -11.81 1.41 18.74
CA GLY A 14 -12.69 2.54 19.06
C GLY A 14 -13.81 2.23 20.07
N GLN A 15 -13.85 1.02 20.65
CA GLN A 15 -14.83 0.65 21.66
C GLN A 15 -14.17 0.36 23.01
N GLN A 16 -14.74 0.94 24.09
CA GLN A 16 -14.21 0.78 25.45
C GLN A 16 -14.64 -0.55 26.10
N TYR A 17 -13.69 -1.19 26.77
CA TYR A 17 -13.87 -2.43 27.51
C TYR A 17 -13.20 -2.35 28.88
N THR A 18 -13.81 -2.97 29.88
CA THR A 18 -13.25 -3.09 31.23
C THR A 18 -12.73 -4.51 31.44
N LEU A 19 -11.47 -4.63 31.82
CA LEU A 19 -10.78 -5.89 32.06
C LEU A 19 -10.20 -5.94 33.48
N PRO A 20 -9.99 -7.13 34.09
CA PRO A 20 -9.25 -7.24 35.32
C PRO A 20 -7.82 -6.70 35.19
N ALA A 21 -7.28 -6.08 36.24
CA ALA A 21 -5.88 -5.67 36.27
C ALA A 21 -4.95 -6.89 36.09
N GLY A 22 -3.96 -6.76 35.20
CA GLY A 22 -3.05 -7.83 34.80
C GLY A 22 -3.55 -8.67 33.62
N SER A 23 -4.64 -8.28 32.94
CA SER A 23 -5.08 -8.87 31.68
C SER A 23 -4.02 -8.67 30.58
N ILE A 24 -4.02 -9.60 29.62
CA ILE A 24 -3.14 -9.58 28.46
C ILE A 24 -3.94 -9.29 27.18
N LEU A 25 -3.24 -9.04 26.07
CA LEU A 25 -3.85 -8.74 24.76
C LEU A 25 -4.86 -9.81 24.31
N GLU A 26 -4.57 -11.09 24.58
CA GLU A 26 -5.49 -12.19 24.27
C GLU A 26 -6.85 -12.06 24.99
N ASP A 27 -6.86 -11.55 26.23
CA ASP A 27 -8.08 -11.34 27.01
C ASP A 27 -8.94 -10.23 26.40
N ALA A 28 -8.31 -9.13 25.94
CA ALA A 28 -9.01 -8.07 25.25
C ALA A 28 -9.67 -8.54 23.94
N LEU A 29 -8.96 -9.35 23.15
CA LEU A 29 -9.51 -9.95 21.94
C LEU A 29 -10.70 -10.86 22.21
N LYS A 30 -10.63 -11.69 23.26
CA LYS A 30 -11.72 -12.60 23.66
C LYS A 30 -12.98 -11.84 24.10
N VAL A 31 -12.80 -10.78 24.89
CA VAL A 31 -13.92 -9.99 25.42
C VAL A 31 -14.56 -9.13 24.34
N SER A 32 -13.75 -8.45 23.52
CA SER A 32 -14.23 -7.58 22.47
C SER A 32 -14.86 -8.32 21.29
N ARG A 33 -14.43 -9.54 21.02
CA ARG A 33 -14.74 -10.31 19.80
C ARG A 33 -14.40 -9.48 18.53
N ALA A 34 -13.39 -8.64 18.62
CA ALA A 34 -12.94 -7.82 17.51
C ALA A 34 -12.48 -8.68 16.32
N PRO A 35 -12.66 -8.22 15.08
CA PRO A 35 -12.10 -8.88 13.90
C PRO A 35 -10.60 -9.09 14.06
N TYR A 36 -10.14 -10.34 14.00
CA TYR A 36 -8.75 -10.72 14.13
C TYR A 36 -8.49 -12.05 13.44
N ILE A 37 -7.46 -12.11 12.63
CA ILE A 37 -7.00 -13.35 12.00
C ILE A 37 -5.74 -13.83 12.74
N ALA A 38 -5.73 -15.08 13.16
CA ALA A 38 -4.61 -15.64 13.91
C ALA A 38 -3.27 -15.49 13.16
N GLY A 39 -2.27 -14.97 13.86
CA GLY A 39 -0.94 -14.70 13.30
C GLY A 39 -0.78 -13.34 12.63
N THR A 40 -1.81 -12.49 12.60
CA THR A 40 -1.66 -11.09 12.21
C THR A 40 -1.18 -10.23 13.37
N ALA A 41 -0.53 -9.12 13.08
CA ALA A 41 -0.08 -8.18 14.08
C ALA A 41 -1.22 -7.29 14.57
N VAL A 42 -1.17 -6.95 15.85
CA VAL A 42 -2.08 -6.04 16.55
C VAL A 42 -1.32 -4.82 17.00
N GLY A 43 -1.84 -3.64 16.71
CA GLY A 43 -1.30 -2.36 17.16
C GLY A 43 -1.77 -2.05 18.57
N ILE A 44 -0.87 -1.59 19.43
CA ILE A 44 -1.17 -1.08 20.77
C ILE A 44 -0.58 0.32 20.87
N LEU A 45 -1.43 1.28 21.21
CA LEU A 45 -1.05 2.64 21.57
C LEU A 45 -1.29 2.83 23.06
N LYS A 46 -0.25 3.16 23.79
CA LYS A 46 -0.34 3.52 25.18
C LYS A 46 -0.32 5.03 25.30
N GLU A 47 -1.38 5.63 25.81
CA GLU A 47 -1.37 7.03 26.17
C GLU A 47 -0.46 7.25 27.39
N VAL A 48 0.73 7.77 27.13
CA VAL A 48 1.56 8.29 28.23
C VAL A 48 1.06 9.70 28.51
N ALA A 49 0.75 10.00 29.78
CA ALA A 49 0.29 11.32 30.22
C ALA A 49 1.16 12.43 29.61
N GLU A 50 0.50 13.47 29.09
CA GLU A 50 1.09 14.62 28.44
C GLU A 50 2.26 15.22 29.27
N GLU A 51 3.50 14.92 28.91
CA GLU A 51 4.58 15.86 29.17
C GLU A 51 4.60 16.87 28.03
N LYS A 52 4.13 18.09 28.34
CA LYS A 52 4.19 19.25 27.47
C LYS A 52 5.65 19.57 27.16
N ILE A 53 6.17 19.06 26.06
CA ILE A 53 7.41 19.57 25.49
C ILE A 53 7.06 20.81 24.70
N GLU A 54 7.21 21.98 25.36
CA GLU A 54 6.93 23.30 24.80
C GLU A 54 8.05 23.84 23.91
N THR A 55 8.62 23.07 23.04
CA THR A 55 9.57 23.62 22.07
C THR A 55 8.94 23.59 20.68
N VAL A 56 8.25 24.69 20.33
CA VAL A 56 7.76 24.89 18.96
C VAL A 56 8.95 25.17 18.06
N THR A 57 9.20 24.30 17.11
CA THR A 57 10.29 24.46 16.13
C THR A 57 9.80 24.84 14.75
N GLU A 58 8.54 24.62 14.39
CA GLU A 58 7.99 24.90 13.07
C GLU A 58 6.88 25.99 13.15
N TYR A 59 6.88 26.92 12.17
CA TYR A 59 5.91 28.00 12.08
C TYR A 59 5.37 28.13 10.66
N ALA A 60 4.04 28.26 10.53
CA ALA A 60 3.36 28.61 9.28
C ALA A 60 3.29 30.12 9.11
N ILE A 61 3.75 30.64 8.00
CA ILE A 61 3.70 32.07 7.64
C ILE A 61 2.71 32.24 6.50
N ASN A 62 1.60 32.91 6.78
CA ASN A 62 0.54 33.20 5.83
C ASN A 62 0.79 34.53 5.09
N THR A 63 0.65 34.50 3.77
CA THR A 63 0.80 35.69 2.91
C THR A 63 -0.32 35.74 1.84
N PRO A 64 -0.53 36.87 1.13
CA PRO A 64 -1.49 36.94 0.04
C PRO A 64 -1.23 35.95 -1.11
N ARG A 65 -0.02 35.39 -1.20
CA ARG A 65 0.37 34.42 -2.25
C ARG A 65 0.26 32.96 -1.80
N GLY A 66 -0.08 32.72 -0.51
CA GLY A 66 -0.22 31.41 0.10
C GLY A 66 0.62 31.25 1.36
N GLU A 67 0.61 30.06 1.93
CA GLU A 67 1.33 29.67 3.13
C GLU A 67 2.69 29.06 2.78
N PHE A 68 3.71 29.43 3.54
CA PHE A 68 4.99 28.72 3.58
C PHE A 68 5.40 28.47 5.04
N ARG A 69 6.26 27.49 5.30
CA ARG A 69 6.66 27.12 6.65
C ARG A 69 8.15 27.24 6.85
N ILE A 70 8.53 27.65 8.03
CA ILE A 70 9.91 27.70 8.49
C ILE A 70 10.12 26.76 9.67
N GLU A 71 11.31 26.17 9.75
CA GLU A 71 11.77 25.36 10.87
C GLU A 71 12.93 26.08 11.57
N ILE A 72 12.85 26.23 12.90
CA ILE A 72 13.88 26.86 13.71
C ILE A 72 15.01 25.85 13.93
N ARG A 73 16.20 26.13 13.41
CA ARG A 73 17.37 25.22 13.51
C ARG A 73 17.94 25.12 14.92
N ASN A 74 17.93 26.22 15.65
CA ASN A 74 18.43 26.29 17.04
C ASN A 74 17.53 27.18 17.88
N PRO A 75 16.50 26.66 18.55
CA PRO A 75 15.59 27.40 19.39
C PRO A 75 16.28 28.10 20.56
N GLU A 76 17.40 27.58 21.05
CA GLU A 76 18.15 28.14 22.18
C GLU A 76 19.11 29.28 21.78
N SER A 77 19.31 29.51 20.48
CA SER A 77 20.13 30.64 20.02
C SER A 77 19.47 31.98 20.32
N PRO A 78 20.24 33.09 20.41
CA PRO A 78 19.68 34.43 20.61
C PRO A 78 18.59 34.78 19.57
N SER A 79 18.81 34.49 18.29
CA SER A 79 17.86 34.75 17.21
C SER A 79 16.65 33.80 17.29
N GLY A 80 16.83 32.54 17.68
CA GLY A 80 15.73 31.57 17.90
C GLY A 80 14.82 32.01 19.06
N LYS A 81 15.38 32.45 20.18
CA LYS A 81 14.63 33.03 21.32
C LYS A 81 13.90 34.30 20.95
N LEU A 82 14.59 35.21 20.24
CA LEU A 82 13.97 36.44 19.74
C LEU A 82 12.76 36.15 18.84
N TRP A 83 12.87 35.14 17.98
CA TRP A 83 11.74 34.68 17.16
C TRP A 83 10.60 34.16 18.04
N ALA A 84 10.86 33.24 18.94
CA ALA A 84 9.84 32.61 19.79
C ALA A 84 9.07 33.62 20.65
N GLU A 85 9.76 34.67 21.13
CA GLU A 85 9.16 35.72 21.96
C GLU A 85 8.36 36.76 21.15
N HIS A 86 8.77 37.06 19.90
CA HIS A 86 8.25 38.20 19.14
C HIS A 86 7.62 37.86 17.76
N PHE A 87 7.48 36.60 17.37
CA PHE A 87 7.01 36.22 16.01
C PHE A 87 5.67 36.90 15.65
N LYS A 88 4.76 37.09 16.60
CA LYS A 88 3.48 37.80 16.38
C LYS A 88 3.64 39.25 15.98
N GLU A 89 4.70 39.91 16.38
CA GLU A 89 4.96 41.34 16.08
C GLU A 89 5.39 41.54 14.62
N TYR A 90 5.76 40.45 13.92
CA TYR A 90 6.12 40.50 12.50
C TYR A 90 4.89 40.40 11.61
N GLU A 91 3.71 40.10 12.14
CA GLU A 91 2.45 40.16 11.40
C GLU A 91 2.17 41.59 10.93
N GLY A 92 1.63 41.71 9.71
CA GLY A 92 1.39 43.01 9.08
C GLY A 92 2.64 43.70 8.49
N LYS A 93 3.86 43.15 8.67
CA LYS A 93 5.05 43.70 8.04
C LYS A 93 5.06 43.38 6.56
N SER A 94 5.30 44.39 5.73
CA SER A 94 5.41 44.25 4.29
C SER A 94 6.87 44.01 3.86
N ILE A 95 7.06 43.56 2.63
CA ILE A 95 8.39 43.45 2.04
C ILE A 95 8.94 44.86 1.80
N HIS A 96 9.95 45.22 2.56
CA HIS A 96 10.63 46.51 2.44
C HIS A 96 11.55 46.55 1.21
N TRP A 97 12.31 45.46 1.01
CA TRP A 97 13.13 45.29 -0.20
C TRP A 97 13.16 43.84 -0.68
N ALA A 98 13.39 43.69 -1.98
CA ALA A 98 13.56 42.39 -2.62
C ALA A 98 14.60 42.50 -3.72
N SER A 99 15.45 41.48 -3.83
CA SER A 99 16.43 41.26 -4.88
C SER A 99 16.26 39.86 -5.48
N PRO A 100 16.98 39.50 -6.55
CA PRO A 100 17.00 38.12 -7.05
C PRO A 100 17.57 37.09 -6.05
N GLU A 101 18.32 37.53 -5.05
CA GLU A 101 19.03 36.70 -4.08
C GLU A 101 18.28 36.56 -2.75
N ALA A 102 17.54 37.63 -2.32
CA ALA A 102 16.86 37.64 -1.02
C ALA A 102 15.69 38.63 -1.01
N LEU A 103 14.77 38.44 -0.05
CA LEU A 103 13.71 39.39 0.28
C LEU A 103 13.67 39.65 1.79
N ALA A 104 13.19 40.82 2.21
CA ALA A 104 13.19 41.26 3.61
C ALA A 104 11.88 41.92 3.99
N PHE A 105 11.24 41.38 5.03
CA PHE A 105 10.08 41.98 5.68
C PHE A 105 10.55 42.94 6.79
N GLY A 106 9.91 44.08 6.91
CA GLY A 106 10.23 45.10 7.93
C GLY A 106 10.11 46.52 7.40
N PRO A 107 10.81 47.53 8.00
CA PRO A 107 11.66 47.40 9.20
C PRO A 107 10.87 47.24 10.50
N PHE A 108 11.57 46.81 11.55
CA PHE A 108 11.11 46.77 12.93
C PHE A 108 12.30 46.95 13.89
N GLU A 109 12.03 47.30 15.16
CA GLU A 109 13.05 47.32 16.19
C GLU A 109 13.20 45.93 16.83
N ALA A 110 14.43 45.48 17.00
CA ALA A 110 14.72 44.20 17.65
C ALA A 110 16.04 44.24 18.44
N GLU A 111 16.11 43.49 19.53
CA GLU A 111 17.30 43.39 20.37
C GLU A 111 18.36 42.45 19.74
N ILE A 112 18.89 42.82 18.59
CA ILE A 112 19.98 42.09 17.92
C ILE A 112 21.31 42.86 18.05
N LYS A 113 22.43 42.13 17.94
CA LYS A 113 23.78 42.69 17.85
C LYS A 113 24.29 42.55 16.42
N PRO A 114 24.12 43.58 15.57
CA PRO A 114 24.51 43.49 14.16
C PRO A 114 26.01 43.29 14.01
N SER A 115 26.43 42.30 13.20
CA SER A 115 27.80 42.09 12.80
C SER A 115 28.11 42.80 11.49
N ARG A 116 29.35 43.24 11.31
CA ARG A 116 29.88 43.81 10.06
C ARG A 116 30.57 42.77 9.20
N GLU A 117 30.42 41.50 9.56
CA GLU A 117 31.00 40.40 8.78
C GLU A 117 30.14 40.09 7.58
N THR A 118 30.79 39.72 6.50
CA THR A 118 30.14 39.23 5.30
C THR A 118 29.71 37.77 5.52
N GLY A 119 28.40 37.50 5.44
CA GLY A 119 27.82 36.17 5.58
C GLY A 119 27.67 35.46 4.26
N ASN A 120 27.81 34.14 4.29
CA ASN A 120 27.45 33.25 3.16
C ASN A 120 26.12 32.59 3.50
N PHE A 121 25.14 32.75 2.64
CA PHE A 121 23.78 32.28 2.86
C PHE A 121 23.41 31.25 1.78
N GLU A 122 22.86 30.13 2.21
CA GLU A 122 22.30 29.13 1.29
C GLU A 122 20.85 29.50 0.92
N ALA A 123 20.30 28.86 -0.12
CA ALA A 123 18.93 29.10 -0.52
C ALA A 123 17.94 28.66 0.57
N PHE A 124 16.94 29.51 0.85
CA PHE A 124 15.84 29.26 1.79
C PHE A 124 16.21 29.39 3.27
N GLU A 125 17.37 29.90 3.58
CA GLU A 125 17.74 30.28 4.94
C GLU A 125 17.03 31.55 5.40
N VAL A 126 16.74 31.60 6.71
CA VAL A 126 16.05 32.73 7.36
C VAL A 126 16.94 33.31 8.43
N MET A 127 17.08 34.65 8.42
CA MET A 127 17.93 35.38 9.33
C MET A 127 17.35 36.76 9.68
N PHE A 128 17.78 37.32 10.79
CA PHE A 128 17.63 38.75 11.06
C PHE A 128 18.79 39.53 10.46
N GLY A 129 18.52 40.74 10.00
CA GLY A 129 19.54 41.63 9.50
C GLY A 129 19.19 43.10 9.78
N ALA A 130 20.17 43.92 10.22
CA ALA A 130 19.98 45.30 10.56
C ALA A 130 20.53 46.23 9.47
N GLY A 131 19.64 46.96 8.80
CA GLY A 131 20.03 47.96 7.80
C GLY A 131 20.84 49.08 8.40
N GLY A 132 22.03 49.32 7.85
CA GLY A 132 22.96 50.33 8.40
C GLY A 132 23.54 49.99 9.78
N PHE A 133 23.47 48.71 10.19
CA PHE A 133 23.86 48.20 11.51
C PHE A 133 23.09 48.84 12.68
N ASP A 134 21.88 49.37 12.42
CA ASP A 134 20.99 49.93 13.41
C ASP A 134 19.92 48.92 13.83
N PRO A 135 19.87 48.42 15.08
CA PRO A 135 18.84 47.51 15.57
C PRO A 135 17.40 48.00 15.41
N ARG A 136 17.17 49.31 15.31
CA ARG A 136 15.85 49.88 15.00
C ARG A 136 15.42 49.69 13.55
N ASN A 137 16.34 49.30 12.68
CA ASN A 137 16.12 49.01 11.25
C ASN A 137 16.36 47.54 10.95
N THR A 138 15.84 46.67 11.82
CA THR A 138 15.94 45.22 11.66
C THR A 138 14.90 44.69 10.65
N HIS A 139 15.25 43.66 9.93
CA HIS A 139 14.43 42.99 8.95
C HIS A 139 14.48 41.48 9.17
N LEU A 140 13.38 40.80 8.86
CA LEU A 140 13.35 39.35 8.68
C LEU A 140 13.69 39.06 7.23
N ILE A 141 14.82 38.41 6.97
CA ILE A 141 15.38 38.20 5.66
C ILE A 141 15.29 36.73 5.28
N PHE A 142 14.80 36.47 4.07
CA PHE A 142 14.71 35.15 3.46
C PHE A 142 15.65 35.08 2.26
N SER A 143 16.59 34.16 2.28
CA SER A 143 17.46 33.89 1.15
C SER A 143 16.70 33.10 0.06
N LEU A 144 16.78 33.56 -1.18
CA LEU A 144 16.16 32.89 -2.34
C LEU A 144 17.15 32.01 -3.11
N LYS A 145 18.45 32.35 -3.04
CA LYS A 145 19.54 31.64 -3.72
C LYS A 145 20.79 31.71 -2.83
N ARG A 146 21.72 30.83 -3.10
CA ARG A 146 23.06 30.93 -2.50
C ARG A 146 23.72 32.25 -2.93
N HIS A 147 24.14 33.06 -1.93
CA HIS A 147 24.83 34.33 -2.17
C HIS A 147 25.64 34.74 -0.95
N THR A 148 26.45 35.77 -1.14
CA THR A 148 27.27 36.39 -0.09
C THR A 148 26.85 37.82 0.07
N ALA A 149 26.57 38.27 1.32
CA ALA A 149 26.10 39.62 1.59
C ALA A 149 26.47 40.08 3.01
N GLU A 150 26.41 41.41 3.22
CA GLU A 150 26.57 42.07 4.50
C GLU A 150 25.21 42.66 4.93
N TYR A 151 24.40 41.86 5.63
CA TYR A 151 23.06 42.25 6.06
C TYR A 151 23.01 42.79 7.49
N GLY A 152 24.15 42.90 8.19
CA GLY A 152 24.16 43.18 9.63
C GLY A 152 23.53 42.03 10.45
N THR A 153 23.71 40.79 9.97
CA THR A 153 23.20 39.59 10.65
C THR A 153 23.96 39.36 11.95
N PRO A 154 23.28 39.01 13.07
CA PRO A 154 23.93 38.63 14.32
C PRO A 154 24.94 37.49 14.18
N GLU A 155 25.84 37.28 15.17
CA GLU A 155 26.86 36.21 15.13
C GLU A 155 26.24 34.79 15.06
N ASP A 156 25.04 34.58 15.63
CA ASP A 156 24.29 33.31 15.50
C ASP A 156 23.66 33.14 14.11
N GLY A 157 23.68 34.17 13.27
CA GLY A 157 23.45 34.13 11.83
C GLY A 157 22.06 33.66 11.42
N VAL A 158 22.05 32.54 10.74
CA VAL A 158 20.82 31.87 10.24
C VAL A 158 20.19 31.11 11.41
N PHE A 159 18.93 31.43 11.74
CA PHE A 159 18.22 30.77 12.83
C PHE A 159 17.13 29.79 12.37
N ALA A 160 16.69 29.91 11.10
CA ALA A 160 15.64 29.06 10.55
C ALA A 160 15.86 28.73 9.06
N GLU A 161 15.06 27.80 8.56
CA GLU A 161 15.03 27.41 7.17
C GLU A 161 13.58 27.27 6.69
N VAL A 162 13.30 27.63 5.41
CA VAL A 162 12.00 27.39 4.77
C VAL A 162 11.90 25.94 4.34
N VAL A 163 11.06 25.16 5.01
CA VAL A 163 10.87 23.71 4.76
C VAL A 163 9.80 23.42 3.72
N THR A 164 8.70 24.20 3.71
CA THR A 164 7.64 24.07 2.70
C THR A 164 7.27 25.41 2.08
N GLY A 165 6.60 25.39 0.91
CA GLY A 165 6.13 26.62 0.27
C GLY A 165 7.22 27.45 -0.44
N ARG A 166 8.39 26.91 -0.75
CA ARG A 166 9.53 27.58 -1.40
C ARG A 166 9.17 28.33 -2.69
N LYS A 167 8.19 27.81 -3.46
CA LYS A 167 7.67 28.48 -4.66
C LYS A 167 6.83 29.71 -4.35
N ILE A 168 6.20 29.77 -3.19
CA ILE A 168 5.41 30.94 -2.75
C ILE A 168 6.37 32.08 -2.45
N LEU A 169 7.45 31.80 -1.72
CA LEU A 169 8.48 32.77 -1.38
C LEU A 169 9.03 33.48 -2.64
N SER A 170 9.27 32.76 -3.73
CA SER A 170 9.76 33.32 -5.00
C SER A 170 8.74 34.18 -5.76
N ARG A 171 7.45 34.16 -5.37
CA ARG A 171 6.37 34.97 -5.97
C ARG A 171 6.02 36.21 -5.18
N LEU A 172 6.58 36.36 -4.00
CA LEU A 172 6.34 37.52 -3.14
C LEU A 172 6.95 38.79 -3.75
N SER A 173 6.28 39.90 -3.58
CA SER A 173 6.63 41.22 -4.08
C SER A 173 6.49 42.28 -2.98
N ARG A 174 6.94 43.52 -3.25
CA ARG A 174 6.89 44.64 -2.27
C ARG A 174 5.49 44.98 -1.74
N GLU A 175 4.44 44.54 -2.40
CA GLU A 175 3.06 44.78 -1.98
C GLU A 175 2.54 43.67 -1.04
N ASP A 176 3.28 42.58 -0.93
CA ASP A 176 2.85 41.45 -0.09
C ASP A 176 3.29 41.66 1.36
N THR A 177 2.42 41.21 2.29
CA THR A 177 2.59 41.33 3.74
C THR A 177 2.48 39.97 4.41
N ILE A 178 3.03 39.83 5.60
CA ILE A 178 2.75 38.69 6.48
C ILE A 178 1.34 38.90 7.04
N LEU A 179 0.40 38.01 6.70
CA LEU A 179 -1.00 38.05 7.14
C LEU A 179 -1.17 37.43 8.53
N GLY A 180 -0.38 36.44 8.85
CA GLY A 180 -0.40 35.72 10.12
C GLY A 180 0.79 34.78 10.24
N ILE A 181 1.20 34.53 11.49
CA ILE A 181 2.23 33.55 11.84
C ILE A 181 1.66 32.62 12.90
N GLU A 182 1.57 31.33 12.59
CA GLU A 182 1.01 30.33 13.49
C GLU A 182 2.08 29.30 13.86
N PRO A 183 2.31 29.05 15.17
CA PRO A 183 3.18 27.98 15.59
C PRO A 183 2.54 26.64 15.22
N ILE A 184 3.29 25.75 14.59
CA ILE A 184 2.88 24.37 14.37
C ILE A 184 3.30 23.59 15.60
N ILE A 185 2.35 23.33 16.46
CA ILE A 185 2.57 22.52 17.66
C ILE A 185 2.47 21.06 17.21
N GLU A 186 3.61 20.44 16.96
CA GLU A 186 3.67 18.99 16.92
C GLU A 186 3.50 18.47 18.34
N TRP A 187 2.32 17.96 18.63
CA TRP A 187 2.10 17.18 19.84
C TRP A 187 2.85 15.86 19.65
N GLU A 188 4.10 15.77 20.03
CA GLU A 188 4.71 14.49 20.32
C GLU A 188 4.02 13.93 21.57
N GLN A 189 2.88 13.29 21.38
CA GLN A 189 2.45 12.27 22.33
C GLN A 189 3.54 11.21 22.32
N ILE A 190 4.35 11.16 23.38
CA ILE A 190 5.23 10.02 23.65
C ILE A 190 4.28 8.88 24.04
N SER A 191 3.62 8.30 23.04
CA SER A 191 2.89 7.06 23.20
C SER A 191 3.87 5.93 22.94
N GLU A 192 4.03 5.01 23.87
CA GLU A 192 4.65 3.75 23.55
C GLU A 192 3.82 3.07 22.48
N LYS A 193 4.43 2.91 21.31
CA LYS A 193 3.80 2.37 20.11
C LYS A 193 4.35 0.97 19.89
N THR A 194 3.49 -0.02 19.91
CA THR A 194 3.89 -1.42 19.68
C THR A 194 2.97 -2.05 18.63
N CYS A 195 3.56 -2.78 17.69
CA CYS A 195 2.83 -3.63 16.77
C CYS A 195 3.37 -5.05 16.91
N THR A 196 2.55 -5.99 17.37
CA THR A 196 3.01 -7.32 17.79
C THR A 196 2.06 -8.43 17.38
N THR A 197 2.62 -9.63 17.17
CA THR A 197 1.88 -10.89 17.04
C THR A 197 1.83 -11.67 18.36
N ASP A 198 2.52 -11.18 19.40
CA ASP A 198 2.53 -11.80 20.73
C ASP A 198 1.29 -11.37 21.53
N LEU A 199 0.34 -12.28 21.69
CA LEU A 199 -0.89 -12.04 22.42
C LEU A 199 -0.71 -12.08 23.95
N SER A 200 0.47 -12.42 24.45
CA SER A 200 0.78 -12.45 25.89
C SER A 200 1.21 -11.08 26.45
N VAL A 201 1.27 -10.04 25.62
CA VAL A 201 1.62 -8.68 26.05
C VAL A 201 0.65 -8.21 27.12
N PRO A 202 1.14 -7.77 28.31
CA PRO A 202 0.30 -7.24 29.37
C PRO A 202 -0.30 -5.89 28.96
N LEU A 203 -1.56 -5.66 29.34
CA LEU A 203 -2.28 -4.43 29.07
C LEU A 203 -2.28 -3.51 30.29
N GLU A 204 -2.29 -2.21 30.04
CA GLU A 204 -2.38 -1.17 31.05
C GLU A 204 -3.66 -0.35 30.87
N ASP A 205 -4.00 0.44 31.89
CA ASP A 205 -5.15 1.33 31.83
C ASP A 205 -4.94 2.41 30.78
N GLY A 206 -5.93 2.61 29.90
CA GLY A 206 -5.87 3.57 28.80
C GLY A 206 -5.30 3.03 27.49
N ASP A 207 -4.90 1.75 27.40
CA ASP A 207 -4.39 1.17 26.16
C ASP A 207 -5.43 1.17 25.04
N SER A 208 -5.03 1.63 23.83
CA SER A 208 -5.82 1.57 22.60
C SER A 208 -5.27 0.47 21.67
N ILE A 209 -6.13 -0.47 21.31
CA ILE A 209 -5.79 -1.72 20.61
C ILE A 209 -6.44 -1.70 19.22
N PHE A 210 -5.66 -1.94 18.17
CA PHE A 210 -6.08 -1.98 16.77
C PHE A 210 -5.80 -3.36 16.18
N THR A 211 -6.85 -4.11 15.87
CA THR A 211 -6.74 -5.52 15.45
C THR A 211 -6.87 -5.72 13.95
N TYR A 212 -7.49 -4.79 13.24
CA TYR A 212 -7.67 -4.81 11.78
C TYR A 212 -7.77 -3.39 11.24
N PHE A 213 -7.68 -3.26 9.94
CA PHE A 213 -8.04 -2.05 9.22
C PHE A 213 -9.11 -2.34 8.18
N GLU A 214 -9.95 -1.33 7.88
CA GLU A 214 -11.05 -1.40 6.91
C GLU A 214 -10.73 -0.50 5.72
N VAL A 215 -10.96 -0.99 4.50
CA VAL A 215 -10.76 -0.24 3.26
C VAL A 215 -12.08 -0.12 2.50
N GLU A 216 -12.54 1.11 2.29
CA GLU A 216 -13.60 1.39 1.34
C GLU A 216 -13.01 1.55 -0.07
N LEU A 217 -13.43 0.68 -1.00
CA LEU A 217 -12.91 0.64 -2.35
C LEU A 217 -13.61 1.64 -3.27
N SER A 218 -12.84 2.27 -4.15
CA SER A 218 -13.30 3.35 -5.02
C SER A 218 -14.02 2.84 -6.26
N ARG A 219 -15.25 3.28 -6.49
CA ARG A 219 -16.00 3.00 -7.73
C ARG A 219 -15.34 3.58 -8.98
N ASN A 220 -14.43 4.54 -8.82
CA ASN A 220 -13.67 5.13 -9.92
C ASN A 220 -12.48 4.28 -10.36
N ALA A 221 -12.19 3.18 -9.65
CA ALA A 221 -11.07 2.29 -9.96
C ALA A 221 -11.48 0.81 -9.79
N PRO A 222 -12.49 0.32 -10.52
CA PRO A 222 -13.02 -1.02 -10.34
C PRO A 222 -12.01 -2.13 -10.63
N GLY A 223 -11.15 -1.97 -11.64
CA GLY A 223 -10.09 -2.92 -11.94
C GLY A 223 -8.97 -2.92 -10.89
N GLY A 224 -8.62 -1.75 -10.37
CA GLY A 224 -7.68 -1.62 -9.26
C GLY A 224 -8.23 -2.17 -7.95
N ALA A 225 -9.54 -1.99 -7.70
CA ALA A 225 -10.24 -2.59 -6.55
C ALA A 225 -10.21 -4.13 -6.64
N GLU A 226 -10.43 -4.71 -7.83
CA GLU A 226 -10.35 -6.17 -8.03
C GLU A 226 -8.93 -6.70 -7.79
N HIS A 227 -7.90 -5.92 -8.13
CA HIS A 227 -6.52 -6.23 -7.81
C HIS A 227 -6.27 -6.25 -6.28
N PHE A 228 -6.85 -5.30 -5.53
CA PHE A 228 -6.77 -5.27 -4.07
C PHE A 228 -7.52 -6.45 -3.43
N TYR A 229 -8.73 -6.80 -3.91
CA TYR A 229 -9.45 -8.00 -3.45
C TYR A 229 -8.65 -9.28 -3.67
N ALA A 230 -7.98 -9.40 -4.81
CA ALA A 230 -7.15 -10.56 -5.10
C ALA A 230 -5.98 -10.69 -4.12
N LEU A 231 -5.35 -9.57 -3.75
CA LEU A 231 -4.29 -9.50 -2.76
C LEU A 231 -4.77 -9.90 -1.36
N THR A 232 -5.93 -9.38 -0.97
CA THR A 232 -6.48 -9.53 0.39
C THR A 232 -7.52 -10.66 0.52
N ARG A 233 -7.51 -11.61 -0.40
CA ARG A 233 -8.50 -12.72 -0.46
C ARG A 233 -8.61 -13.52 0.83
N GLU A 234 -7.52 -13.66 1.57
CA GLU A 234 -7.49 -14.35 2.87
C GLU A 234 -7.82 -13.41 4.06
N GLY A 235 -8.25 -12.18 3.79
CA GLY A 235 -8.51 -11.17 4.81
C GLY A 235 -7.23 -10.59 5.45
N THR A 236 -6.08 -10.75 4.79
CA THR A 236 -4.79 -10.29 5.30
C THR A 236 -4.00 -9.53 4.24
N LEU A 237 -3.10 -8.64 4.69
CA LEU A 237 -2.14 -7.89 3.88
C LEU A 237 -0.74 -8.05 4.48
N ASN A 238 0.26 -8.37 3.64
CA ASN A 238 1.66 -8.46 4.06
C ASN A 238 2.33 -7.08 4.01
N VAL A 239 3.20 -6.80 4.96
CA VAL A 239 4.02 -5.59 4.99
C VAL A 239 5.42 -5.93 4.50
N ASP A 240 5.62 -5.90 3.17
CA ASP A 240 6.92 -6.23 2.57
C ASP A 240 7.90 -5.06 2.60
N VAL A 241 7.39 -3.84 2.60
CA VAL A 241 8.19 -2.62 2.75
C VAL A 241 7.47 -1.63 3.65
N THR A 242 8.22 -1.06 4.58
CA THR A 242 7.74 0.04 5.42
C THR A 242 8.64 1.28 5.28
N THR A 243 8.02 2.45 5.28
CA THR A 243 8.69 3.76 5.29
C THR A 243 7.90 4.72 6.18
N SER A 244 8.43 5.90 6.46
CA SER A 244 7.65 6.95 7.16
C SER A 244 6.34 7.28 6.44
N SER A 245 6.28 7.18 5.12
CA SER A 245 5.20 7.70 4.29
C SER A 245 4.26 6.63 3.71
N PHE A 246 4.62 5.35 3.77
CA PHE A 246 3.76 4.25 3.29
C PHE A 246 4.20 2.88 3.81
N ILE A 247 3.27 1.93 3.74
CA ILE A 247 3.56 0.49 3.70
C ILE A 247 3.22 -0.06 2.31
N SER A 248 3.81 -1.19 1.93
CA SER A 248 3.45 -1.85 0.68
C SER A 248 3.49 -3.37 0.77
N ASP A 249 2.65 -4.00 -0.07
CA ASP A 249 2.60 -5.43 -0.29
C ASP A 249 3.02 -5.76 -1.73
N ASP A 250 3.92 -6.72 -1.89
CA ASP A 250 4.56 -7.11 -3.15
C ASP A 250 4.01 -8.40 -3.78
N ASP A 251 3.04 -9.09 -3.18
CA ASP A 251 2.56 -10.41 -3.62
C ASP A 251 2.02 -10.40 -5.07
N LEU A 252 1.39 -9.31 -5.49
CA LEU A 252 0.93 -9.11 -6.87
C LEU A 252 1.90 -8.29 -7.74
N LYS A 253 3.12 -8.08 -7.29
CA LYS A 253 4.15 -7.40 -8.08
C LYS A 253 4.43 -8.13 -9.40
N GLY A 254 4.36 -7.36 -10.49
CA GLY A 254 4.48 -7.87 -11.86
C GLY A 254 3.15 -8.17 -12.53
N ILE A 255 2.02 -8.16 -11.80
CA ILE A 255 0.67 -8.27 -12.37
C ILE A 255 0.17 -6.89 -12.76
N PRO A 256 -0.19 -6.66 -14.03
CA PRO A 256 -0.73 -5.37 -14.47
C PRO A 256 -2.06 -5.06 -13.79
N ALA A 257 -2.20 -3.81 -13.36
CA ALA A 257 -3.46 -3.22 -12.94
C ALA A 257 -3.74 -1.97 -13.80
N PRO A 258 -5.00 -1.64 -14.10
CA PRO A 258 -5.32 -0.48 -14.90
C PRO A 258 -5.06 0.83 -14.13
N TYR A 259 -4.72 1.89 -14.87
CA TYR A 259 -4.70 3.25 -14.34
C TYR A 259 -6.08 3.88 -14.53
N GLU A 260 -6.82 4.07 -13.43
CA GLU A 260 -8.22 4.49 -13.48
C GLU A 260 -8.50 5.77 -12.70
N ASN A 261 -7.77 6.02 -11.59
CA ASN A 261 -8.08 7.11 -10.69
C ASN A 261 -6.83 7.92 -10.30
N PHE A 262 -6.87 9.23 -10.56
CA PHE A 262 -5.79 10.21 -10.32
C PHE A 262 -5.96 11.00 -9.01
N ASP A 263 -6.70 10.51 -8.05
CA ASP A 263 -6.89 11.20 -6.78
C ASP A 263 -5.56 11.40 -6.02
N PRO A 264 -5.49 12.43 -5.15
CA PRO A 264 -4.38 12.58 -4.22
C PRO A 264 -4.28 11.34 -3.31
N ARG A 265 -3.06 10.93 -3.01
CA ARG A 265 -2.79 9.84 -2.08
C ARG A 265 -2.77 10.40 -0.66
N ARG A 266 -3.96 10.69 -0.13
CA ARG A 266 -4.13 11.16 1.24
C ARG A 266 -3.70 10.09 2.24
N GLU A 267 -3.54 10.46 3.51
CA GLU A 267 -3.36 9.49 4.58
C GLU A 267 -4.44 8.39 4.50
N GLY A 268 -4.03 7.12 4.59
CA GLY A 268 -4.91 5.97 4.40
C GLY A 268 -5.29 5.65 2.94
N ALA A 269 -4.85 6.42 1.95
CA ALA A 269 -5.14 6.08 0.55
C ALA A 269 -4.45 4.79 0.15
N VAL A 270 -5.24 3.87 -0.39
CA VAL A 270 -4.77 2.62 -1.00
C VAL A 270 -4.57 2.84 -2.48
N SER A 271 -3.38 2.55 -3.00
CA SER A 271 -3.07 2.75 -4.41
C SER A 271 -2.28 1.58 -5.00
N VAL A 272 -2.54 1.27 -6.27
CA VAL A 272 -1.78 0.28 -7.04
C VAL A 272 -0.81 0.98 -7.99
N ARG A 273 0.40 0.47 -8.07
CA ARG A 273 1.37 0.95 -9.07
C ARG A 273 1.10 0.30 -10.43
N THR A 274 0.88 1.12 -11.45
CA THR A 274 0.41 0.66 -12.76
C THR A 274 1.52 0.53 -13.81
N VAL A 275 2.71 1.04 -13.54
CA VAL A 275 3.85 0.98 -14.47
C VAL A 275 5.20 0.89 -13.76
N GLY A 276 6.22 0.41 -14.48
CA GLY A 276 7.61 0.36 -14.06
C GLY A 276 7.93 -0.78 -13.10
N TYR A 277 9.07 -0.70 -12.40
CA TYR A 277 9.62 -1.79 -11.57
C TYR A 277 8.69 -2.29 -10.46
N GLY A 278 7.82 -1.43 -9.92
CA GLY A 278 6.85 -1.80 -8.89
C GLY A 278 5.44 -2.07 -9.43
N LEU A 279 5.28 -2.36 -10.73
CA LEU A 279 3.99 -2.70 -11.34
C LEU A 279 3.26 -3.76 -10.51
N GLY A 280 1.98 -3.52 -10.20
CA GLY A 280 1.12 -4.42 -9.42
C GLY A 280 1.27 -4.33 -7.91
N ARG A 281 2.29 -3.64 -7.39
CA ARG A 281 2.47 -3.42 -5.95
C ARG A 281 1.35 -2.55 -5.39
N ILE A 282 0.82 -2.92 -4.25
CA ILE A 282 -0.13 -2.11 -3.48
C ILE A 282 0.63 -1.26 -2.46
N TYR A 283 0.18 -0.01 -2.29
CA TYR A 283 0.68 0.95 -1.32
C TYR A 283 -0.45 1.47 -0.46
N ILE A 284 -0.23 1.61 0.85
CA ILE A 284 -1.12 2.33 1.75
C ILE A 284 -0.35 3.51 2.32
N SER A 285 -0.84 4.72 2.10
CA SER A 285 -0.18 5.96 2.51
C SER A 285 -0.34 6.20 4.01
N ARG A 286 0.75 6.53 4.70
CA ARG A 286 0.78 6.94 6.11
C ARG A 286 0.64 8.45 6.30
N GLU A 287 0.87 9.21 5.24
CA GLU A 287 0.82 10.67 5.20
C GLU A 287 0.23 11.15 3.87
N GLU A 288 -0.13 12.42 3.80
CA GLU A 288 -0.66 13.02 2.58
C GLU A 288 0.41 13.14 1.50
N ARG A 289 0.07 12.70 0.28
CA ARG A 289 0.92 12.76 -0.90
C ARG A 289 0.15 13.26 -2.12
N PRO A 290 0.81 13.98 -3.04
CA PRO A 290 0.16 14.40 -4.27
C PRO A 290 -0.24 13.21 -5.15
N SER A 291 -1.14 13.47 -6.09
CA SER A 291 -1.49 12.54 -7.16
C SER A 291 -0.25 12.09 -7.95
N SER A 292 -0.31 10.90 -8.52
CA SER A 292 0.82 10.32 -9.25
C SER A 292 0.36 9.68 -10.56
N LEU A 293 1.07 9.94 -11.65
CA LEU A 293 0.81 9.32 -12.97
C LEU A 293 1.14 7.82 -13.03
N VAL A 294 1.73 7.27 -11.98
CA VAL A 294 2.13 5.85 -11.93
C VAL A 294 1.43 5.07 -10.83
N HIS A 295 0.51 5.72 -10.08
CA HIS A 295 -0.29 5.10 -9.04
C HIS A 295 -1.76 5.45 -9.27
N SER A 296 -2.61 4.42 -9.36
CA SER A 296 -4.07 4.56 -9.37
C SER A 296 -4.59 4.39 -7.94
N VAL A 297 -5.35 5.35 -7.41
CA VAL A 297 -5.96 5.24 -6.08
C VAL A 297 -7.18 4.33 -6.18
N VAL A 298 -7.18 3.23 -5.43
CA VAL A 298 -8.19 2.16 -5.52
C VAL A 298 -9.13 2.12 -4.33
N GLY A 299 -8.78 2.80 -3.24
CA GLY A 299 -9.61 2.85 -2.03
C GLY A 299 -9.00 3.76 -0.96
N GLN A 300 -9.68 3.79 0.18
CA GLN A 300 -9.32 4.58 1.36
C GLN A 300 -9.51 3.74 2.62
N VAL A 301 -8.54 3.77 3.52
CA VAL A 301 -8.68 3.21 4.87
C VAL A 301 -9.69 4.07 5.63
N THR A 302 -10.74 3.43 6.12
CA THR A 302 -11.83 4.08 6.88
C THR A 302 -11.76 3.82 8.37
N LYS A 303 -11.09 2.72 8.77
CA LYS A 303 -10.82 2.38 10.17
C LYS A 303 -9.44 1.74 10.31
N GLY A 304 -8.81 1.90 11.46
CA GLY A 304 -7.55 1.24 11.81
C GLY A 304 -6.34 1.84 11.09
N ILE A 305 -6.34 3.12 10.75
CA ILE A 305 -5.18 3.81 10.18
C ILE A 305 -3.97 3.76 11.14
N GLU A 306 -4.24 3.71 12.45
CA GLU A 306 -3.23 3.56 13.50
C GLU A 306 -2.45 2.25 13.32
N LEU A 307 -3.14 1.14 13.00
CA LEU A 307 -2.47 -0.14 12.72
C LEU A 307 -1.53 -0.02 11.52
N ILE A 308 -1.94 0.70 10.46
CA ILE A 308 -1.08 0.98 9.29
C ILE A 308 0.14 1.80 9.68
N LYS A 309 -0.03 2.80 10.58
CA LYS A 309 1.07 3.65 11.06
C LYS A 309 2.06 2.90 11.95
N LEU A 310 1.57 1.92 12.72
CA LEU A 310 2.36 1.10 13.64
C LEU A 310 3.07 -0.07 12.97
N ALA A 311 2.55 -0.55 11.83
CA ALA A 311 3.00 -1.77 11.17
C ALA A 311 4.49 -1.74 10.80
N GLU A 312 5.16 -2.86 10.97
CA GLU A 312 6.58 -3.07 10.69
C GLU A 312 6.78 -4.03 9.51
N GLU A 313 7.94 -3.94 8.86
CA GLU A 313 8.31 -4.85 7.77
C GLU A 313 8.33 -6.32 8.25
N GLY A 314 7.78 -7.21 7.44
CA GLY A 314 7.63 -8.63 7.73
C GLY A 314 6.36 -9.01 8.49
N GLN A 315 5.57 -8.04 8.94
CA GLN A 315 4.30 -8.31 9.61
C GLN A 315 3.18 -8.60 8.61
N LYS A 316 2.13 -9.26 9.10
CA LYS A 316 0.86 -9.48 8.39
C LYS A 316 -0.25 -8.79 9.17
N LEU A 317 -1.12 -8.06 8.49
CA LEU A 317 -2.22 -7.30 9.08
C LEU A 317 -3.57 -7.90 8.68
N SER A 318 -4.56 -7.89 9.58
CA SER A 318 -5.95 -8.20 9.24
C SER A 318 -6.58 -7.03 8.48
N VAL A 319 -7.33 -7.32 7.41
CA VAL A 319 -8.00 -6.32 6.58
C VAL A 319 -9.42 -6.74 6.23
N GLU A 320 -10.33 -5.77 6.26
CA GLU A 320 -11.68 -5.88 5.73
C GLU A 320 -11.87 -4.93 4.56
N SER A 321 -12.47 -5.42 3.46
CA SER A 321 -12.75 -4.62 2.26
C SER A 321 -14.23 -4.32 2.14
N LEU A 322 -14.58 -3.07 1.85
CA LEU A 322 -15.93 -2.62 1.60
C LEU A 322 -16.08 -2.07 0.17
N PRO A 323 -17.12 -2.49 -0.57
CA PRO A 323 -18.02 -3.61 -0.26
C PRO A 323 -17.29 -4.95 -0.25
N PRO A 324 -17.87 -6.05 0.28
CA PRO A 324 -17.29 -7.39 0.17
C PRO A 324 -17.16 -7.84 -1.29
N GLN A 325 -16.10 -8.61 -1.61
CA GLN A 325 -15.90 -9.14 -2.96
C GLN A 325 -17.03 -10.09 -3.38
N ILE A 326 -17.50 -9.95 -4.61
CA ILE A 326 -18.40 -10.91 -5.26
C ILE A 326 -17.55 -11.95 -6.01
N VAL A 327 -17.47 -13.16 -5.45
CA VAL A 327 -16.72 -14.27 -6.05
C VAL A 327 -17.70 -15.24 -6.70
N LEU A 328 -17.77 -15.28 -8.04
CA LEU A 328 -18.64 -16.20 -8.79
C LEU A 328 -17.85 -17.33 -9.46
N LEU A 329 -16.60 -17.06 -9.87
CA LEU A 329 -15.80 -18.02 -10.61
C LEU A 329 -15.49 -19.25 -9.74
N GLY A 330 -15.78 -20.43 -10.27
CA GLY A 330 -15.63 -21.73 -9.60
C GLY A 330 -16.89 -22.20 -8.85
N HIS A 331 -17.89 -21.35 -8.68
CA HIS A 331 -19.17 -21.68 -8.05
C HIS A 331 -20.21 -22.16 -9.07
N SER A 332 -21.20 -22.90 -8.58
CA SER A 332 -22.41 -23.23 -9.34
C SER A 332 -23.38 -22.05 -9.36
N PHE A 333 -24.37 -22.08 -10.27
CA PHE A 333 -25.45 -21.11 -10.24
C PHE A 333 -26.30 -21.20 -8.97
N GLU A 334 -26.45 -22.40 -8.41
CA GLU A 334 -27.21 -22.64 -7.18
C GLU A 334 -26.53 -21.97 -5.95
N GLU A 335 -25.20 -21.90 -5.94
CA GLU A 335 -24.43 -21.21 -4.90
C GLU A 335 -24.40 -19.69 -5.12
N ALA A 336 -24.30 -19.23 -6.36
CA ALA A 336 -24.17 -17.81 -6.71
C ALA A 336 -25.50 -17.03 -6.54
N GLU A 337 -26.62 -17.63 -6.91
CA GLU A 337 -27.95 -16.96 -6.97
C GLU A 337 -28.43 -16.41 -5.61
N PRO A 338 -28.33 -17.14 -4.48
CA PRO A 338 -28.72 -16.59 -3.18
C PRO A 338 -27.85 -15.41 -2.74
N VAL A 339 -26.54 -15.47 -3.01
CA VAL A 339 -25.59 -14.40 -2.65
C VAL A 339 -25.93 -13.13 -3.41
N LEU A 340 -26.08 -13.21 -4.73
CA LEU A 340 -26.41 -12.09 -5.60
C LEU A 340 -27.78 -11.50 -5.27
N SER A 341 -28.79 -12.35 -5.03
CA SER A 341 -30.13 -11.92 -4.65
C SER A 341 -30.16 -11.15 -3.32
N SER A 342 -29.33 -11.57 -2.35
CA SER A 342 -29.25 -10.91 -1.04
C SER A 342 -28.73 -9.47 -1.12
N ILE A 343 -27.95 -9.15 -2.16
CA ILE A 343 -27.40 -7.80 -2.42
C ILE A 343 -28.10 -7.07 -3.57
N GLY A 344 -29.24 -7.61 -4.07
CA GLY A 344 -30.06 -6.98 -5.11
C GLY A 344 -29.46 -7.02 -6.52
N VAL A 345 -28.58 -8.00 -6.82
CA VAL A 345 -27.96 -8.18 -8.14
C VAL A 345 -28.68 -9.27 -8.93
N GLU A 346 -29.12 -8.96 -10.17
CA GLU A 346 -29.71 -9.91 -11.11
C GLU A 346 -28.63 -10.83 -11.71
N LEU A 347 -28.82 -12.16 -11.61
CA LEU A 347 -27.99 -13.15 -12.28
C LEU A 347 -28.56 -13.57 -13.63
N VAL A 348 -27.85 -13.31 -14.71
CA VAL A 348 -28.14 -13.85 -16.05
C VAL A 348 -27.25 -15.06 -16.29
N LYS A 349 -27.86 -16.24 -16.48
CA LYS A 349 -27.18 -17.50 -16.71
C LYS A 349 -26.89 -17.65 -18.20
N ASP A 350 -25.63 -17.92 -18.56
CA ASP A 350 -25.16 -18.14 -19.94
C ASP A 350 -24.35 -19.42 -20.03
N GLY A 351 -24.25 -19.99 -21.23
CA GLY A 351 -23.56 -21.25 -21.50
C GLY A 351 -24.33 -22.47 -21.00
N TYR A 352 -23.63 -23.37 -20.30
CA TYR A 352 -24.23 -24.60 -19.78
C TYR A 352 -24.96 -24.33 -18.46
N THR A 353 -26.25 -24.69 -18.39
CA THR A 353 -27.14 -24.45 -17.25
C THR A 353 -27.58 -25.72 -16.51
N GLY A 354 -26.93 -26.87 -16.76
CA GLY A 354 -27.17 -28.12 -16.04
C GLY A 354 -26.84 -28.03 -14.54
N LYS A 355 -27.22 -29.05 -13.77
CA LYS A 355 -26.99 -29.08 -12.30
C LYS A 355 -25.51 -29.06 -11.90
N ASP A 356 -24.65 -29.54 -12.77
CA ASP A 356 -23.18 -29.57 -12.60
C ASP A 356 -22.49 -28.37 -13.27
N ALA A 357 -23.25 -27.33 -13.61
CA ALA A 357 -22.70 -26.10 -14.18
C ALA A 357 -21.73 -25.40 -13.20
N VAL A 358 -20.57 -24.99 -13.71
CA VAL A 358 -19.58 -24.20 -12.97
C VAL A 358 -19.30 -22.91 -13.73
N ILE A 359 -19.42 -21.78 -13.04
CA ILE A 359 -19.15 -20.45 -13.58
C ILE A 359 -17.65 -20.29 -13.83
N VAL A 360 -17.27 -19.94 -15.05
CA VAL A 360 -15.86 -19.80 -15.47
C VAL A 360 -15.54 -18.41 -16.04
N SER A 361 -16.57 -17.61 -16.32
CA SER A 361 -16.38 -16.18 -16.61
C SER A 361 -17.64 -15.39 -16.27
N GLN A 362 -17.48 -14.08 -16.11
CA GLN A 362 -18.56 -13.16 -15.77
C GLN A 362 -18.40 -11.82 -16.48
N ASN A 363 -19.50 -11.12 -16.68
CA ASN A 363 -19.54 -9.77 -17.23
C ASN A 363 -20.67 -8.97 -16.55
N PRO A 364 -20.39 -7.81 -15.90
CA PRO A 364 -19.08 -7.17 -15.79
C PRO A 364 -18.05 -8.03 -15.05
N PRO A 365 -16.73 -7.76 -15.27
CA PRO A 365 -15.66 -8.59 -14.69
C PRO A 365 -15.36 -8.27 -13.22
N THR A 366 -15.70 -7.09 -12.70
CA THR A 366 -15.33 -6.64 -11.35
C THR A 366 -16.52 -6.51 -10.42
N THR A 367 -16.28 -6.67 -9.12
CA THR A 367 -17.27 -6.53 -8.05
C THR A 367 -18.00 -5.18 -8.09
N LEU A 368 -17.23 -4.08 -8.24
CA LEU A 368 -17.79 -2.74 -8.19
C LEU A 368 -18.66 -2.40 -9.42
N GLU A 369 -18.30 -2.92 -10.59
CA GLU A 369 -19.12 -2.79 -11.80
C GLU A 369 -20.44 -3.59 -11.65
N ILE A 370 -20.37 -4.83 -11.14
CA ILE A 370 -21.54 -5.67 -10.87
C ILE A 370 -22.51 -4.95 -9.94
N LEU A 371 -22.01 -4.38 -8.85
CA LEU A 371 -22.81 -3.61 -7.90
C LEU A 371 -23.36 -2.32 -8.52
N GLY A 372 -22.61 -1.69 -9.42
CA GLY A 372 -23.04 -0.48 -10.13
C GLY A 372 -24.17 -0.74 -11.12
N GLU A 373 -24.11 -1.86 -11.85
CA GLU A 373 -25.12 -2.28 -12.84
C GLU A 373 -26.30 -3.04 -12.20
N ALA A 374 -26.15 -3.50 -10.95
CA ALA A 374 -27.07 -4.39 -10.26
C ALA A 374 -27.41 -5.66 -11.08
N LYS A 375 -26.51 -6.08 -11.93
CA LYS A 375 -26.66 -7.20 -12.88
C LYS A 375 -25.33 -7.82 -13.23
N VAL A 376 -25.31 -9.15 -13.39
CA VAL A 376 -24.16 -9.88 -13.90
C VAL A 376 -24.58 -11.03 -14.83
N THR A 377 -23.90 -11.17 -15.97
CA THR A 377 -24.01 -12.34 -16.84
C THR A 377 -22.89 -13.29 -16.49
N ALA A 378 -23.22 -14.51 -16.04
CA ALA A 378 -22.27 -15.52 -15.66
C ALA A 378 -22.30 -16.68 -16.68
N TYR A 379 -21.15 -16.91 -17.33
CA TYR A 379 -20.98 -18.01 -18.29
C TYR A 379 -20.44 -19.24 -17.56
N ALA A 380 -21.15 -20.36 -17.71
CA ALA A 380 -20.77 -21.61 -17.08
C ALA A 380 -20.52 -22.74 -18.10
N VAL A 381 -19.74 -23.71 -17.65
CA VAL A 381 -19.43 -24.94 -18.37
C VAL A 381 -19.79 -26.16 -17.50
N PRO A 382 -19.93 -27.38 -18.09
CA PRO A 382 -20.02 -28.61 -17.29
C PRO A 382 -18.78 -28.79 -16.40
N ARG A 383 -18.95 -29.34 -15.20
CA ARG A 383 -17.88 -29.50 -14.21
C ARG A 383 -16.71 -30.38 -14.68
N ASP A 384 -16.94 -31.26 -15.66
CA ASP A 384 -15.88 -32.04 -16.29
C ASP A 384 -14.88 -31.20 -17.08
N LYS A 385 -15.26 -30.00 -17.51
CA LYS A 385 -14.38 -29.01 -18.15
C LYS A 385 -13.51 -28.22 -17.16
N LEU A 386 -13.78 -28.31 -15.87
CA LEU A 386 -12.97 -27.69 -14.81
C LEU A 386 -11.96 -28.72 -14.29
N ILE A 387 -10.69 -28.44 -14.52
CA ILE A 387 -9.56 -29.27 -14.11
C ILE A 387 -9.02 -28.77 -12.79
N GLU A 388 -8.99 -29.62 -11.78
CA GLU A 388 -8.43 -29.34 -10.47
C GLU A 388 -6.94 -29.67 -10.45
N ILE A 389 -6.11 -28.75 -9.99
CA ILE A 389 -4.66 -28.91 -9.93
C ILE A 389 -4.11 -28.66 -8.52
N GLU A 390 -3.00 -29.32 -8.22
CA GLU A 390 -2.17 -29.08 -7.04
C GLU A 390 -0.79 -28.58 -7.52
N LEU A 391 -0.34 -27.42 -7.04
CA LEU A 391 0.92 -26.82 -7.45
C LEU A 391 2.03 -27.06 -6.40
N TYR A 392 3.25 -27.29 -6.87
CA TYR A 392 4.43 -27.58 -6.04
C TYR A 392 5.22 -26.31 -5.72
N SER A 393 4.59 -25.36 -5.01
CA SER A 393 5.13 -24.02 -4.72
C SER A 393 6.49 -24.03 -4.01
N GLU A 394 6.73 -25.02 -3.13
CA GLU A 394 8.01 -25.15 -2.42
C GLU A 394 9.14 -25.71 -3.30
N LYS A 395 8.80 -26.61 -4.24
CA LYS A 395 9.78 -27.28 -5.10
C LYS A 395 10.17 -26.48 -6.33
N ALA A 396 9.21 -25.70 -6.87
CA ALA A 396 9.38 -24.94 -8.11
C ALA A 396 8.77 -23.52 -7.98
N PRO A 397 9.19 -22.69 -7.00
CA PRO A 397 8.53 -21.43 -6.66
C PRO A 397 8.43 -20.45 -7.83
N LYS A 398 9.50 -20.31 -8.63
CA LYS A 398 9.50 -19.38 -9.78
C LYS A 398 8.68 -19.90 -10.95
N SER A 399 8.75 -21.21 -11.22
CA SER A 399 7.99 -21.84 -12.29
C SER A 399 6.49 -21.89 -11.98
N VAL A 400 6.13 -22.09 -10.70
CA VAL A 400 4.75 -22.01 -10.22
C VAL A 400 4.25 -20.55 -10.29
N ASP A 401 5.07 -19.58 -9.92
CA ASP A 401 4.72 -18.17 -10.05
C ASP A 401 4.48 -17.78 -11.53
N PHE A 402 5.32 -18.28 -12.46
CA PHE A 402 5.09 -18.12 -13.90
C PHE A 402 3.75 -18.73 -14.33
N PHE A 403 3.43 -19.94 -13.88
CA PHE A 403 2.19 -20.64 -14.20
C PHE A 403 0.97 -19.84 -13.71
N ARG A 404 0.98 -19.42 -12.45
CA ARG A 404 -0.11 -18.63 -11.87
C ARG A 404 -0.30 -17.29 -12.59
N HIS A 405 0.78 -16.62 -12.99
CA HIS A 405 0.70 -15.39 -13.79
C HIS A 405 0.08 -15.63 -15.16
N GLY A 406 0.55 -16.65 -15.87
CA GLY A 406 0.07 -16.98 -17.22
C GLY A 406 -1.41 -17.35 -17.28
N LEU A 407 -1.93 -17.95 -16.21
CA LEU A 407 -3.32 -18.35 -16.08
C LEU A 407 -4.17 -17.36 -15.28
N GLU A 408 -3.62 -16.25 -14.83
CA GLU A 408 -4.29 -15.26 -13.96
C GLU A 408 -4.75 -15.82 -12.59
N LEU A 409 -4.23 -16.97 -12.15
CA LEU A 409 -4.64 -17.62 -10.89
C LEU A 409 -4.26 -16.83 -9.64
N LYS A 410 -3.40 -15.80 -9.75
CA LYS A 410 -3.13 -14.87 -8.65
C LYS A 410 -4.28 -13.90 -8.39
N THR A 411 -5.05 -13.57 -9.43
CA THR A 411 -6.16 -12.62 -9.33
C THR A 411 -7.53 -13.27 -9.50
N LYS A 412 -7.60 -14.47 -10.06
CA LYS A 412 -8.84 -15.21 -10.30
C LYS A 412 -8.77 -16.61 -9.68
N THR A 413 -9.91 -17.16 -9.31
CA THR A 413 -10.02 -18.54 -8.81
C THR A 413 -10.03 -19.59 -9.92
N VAL A 414 -10.36 -19.17 -11.14
CA VAL A 414 -10.39 -20.04 -12.34
C VAL A 414 -9.56 -19.40 -13.45
N GLY A 415 -8.57 -20.14 -13.93
CA GLY A 415 -7.73 -19.77 -15.07
C GLY A 415 -8.18 -20.45 -16.35
N LYS A 416 -7.83 -19.86 -17.53
CA LYS A 416 -8.06 -20.43 -18.86
C LYS A 416 -6.77 -21.01 -19.40
N LEU A 417 -6.85 -22.20 -20.00
CA LEU A 417 -5.71 -22.89 -20.56
C LEU A 417 -6.08 -23.47 -21.95
N PRO A 418 -5.80 -22.74 -23.04
CA PRO A 418 -6.07 -23.19 -24.40
C PRO A 418 -5.18 -24.37 -24.77
N VAL A 419 -5.79 -25.42 -25.34
CA VAL A 419 -5.10 -26.62 -25.84
C VAL A 419 -4.49 -26.30 -27.20
N TYR A 420 -3.16 -26.24 -27.22
CA TYR A 420 -2.39 -25.88 -28.41
C TYR A 420 -2.15 -27.08 -29.33
N MET A 421 -1.83 -28.25 -28.74
CA MET A 421 -1.53 -29.46 -29.48
C MET A 421 -1.73 -30.67 -28.57
N ILE A 422 -2.19 -31.78 -29.15
CA ILE A 422 -2.27 -33.09 -28.51
C ILE A 422 -1.39 -34.04 -29.29
N TYR A 423 -0.47 -34.72 -28.62
CA TYR A 423 0.42 -35.71 -29.21
C TYR A 423 0.47 -36.95 -28.31
N ASP A 424 0.05 -38.09 -28.82
CA ASP A 424 -0.17 -39.31 -28.05
C ASP A 424 -1.00 -39.06 -26.78
N ASP A 425 -0.40 -39.21 -25.60
CA ASP A 425 -0.97 -38.96 -24.30
C ASP A 425 -0.55 -37.59 -23.67
N THR A 426 0.10 -36.75 -24.47
CA THR A 426 0.65 -35.47 -24.07
C THR A 426 -0.18 -34.31 -24.59
N TYR A 427 -0.61 -33.44 -23.67
CA TYR A 427 -1.40 -32.24 -23.94
C TYR A 427 -0.52 -31.01 -23.74
N LEU A 428 -0.37 -30.20 -24.79
CA LEU A 428 0.39 -28.97 -24.76
C LEU A 428 -0.54 -27.76 -24.78
N PHE A 429 -0.21 -26.80 -23.94
CA PHE A 429 -1.02 -25.60 -23.72
C PHE A 429 -0.20 -24.34 -23.93
N LYS A 430 -0.88 -23.24 -24.26
CA LYS A 430 -0.32 -21.88 -24.30
C LYS A 430 -1.12 -20.98 -23.38
N THR A 431 -0.42 -20.11 -22.68
CA THR A 431 -1.05 -19.01 -21.97
C THR A 431 -1.57 -17.95 -22.95
N GLU A 432 -2.75 -17.37 -22.71
CA GLU A 432 -3.30 -16.29 -23.53
C GLU A 432 -2.51 -14.98 -23.34
N LYS A 433 -1.90 -14.80 -22.17
CA LYS A 433 -1.15 -13.59 -21.82
C LYS A 433 0.34 -13.85 -21.78
N GLU A 434 1.07 -12.90 -22.33
CA GLU A 434 2.52 -12.88 -22.24
C GLU A 434 2.94 -12.55 -20.79
N VAL A 435 3.75 -13.41 -20.17
CA VAL A 435 4.24 -13.22 -18.81
C VAL A 435 5.52 -12.39 -18.86
N VAL A 436 5.35 -11.08 -19.02
CA VAL A 436 6.44 -10.09 -19.22
C VAL A 436 7.47 -10.09 -18.10
N LYS A 437 7.10 -10.49 -16.88
CA LYS A 437 7.98 -10.53 -15.71
C LYS A 437 9.16 -11.51 -15.89
N TYR A 438 8.96 -12.59 -16.64
CA TYR A 438 9.94 -13.66 -16.77
C TYR A 438 10.58 -13.64 -18.16
N LYS A 439 11.80 -13.12 -18.22
CA LYS A 439 12.64 -13.21 -19.41
C LYS A 439 13.23 -14.60 -19.59
N GLU A 440 13.43 -15.32 -18.47
CA GLU A 440 14.03 -16.65 -18.42
C GLU A 440 13.35 -17.49 -17.33
N ILE A 441 13.11 -18.77 -17.64
CA ILE A 441 12.68 -19.78 -16.67
C ILE A 441 13.89 -20.70 -16.47
N LEU A 442 14.54 -20.58 -15.33
CA LEU A 442 15.70 -21.42 -14.99
C LEU A 442 15.25 -22.85 -14.70
N PRO A 443 16.15 -23.87 -14.86
CA PRO A 443 15.91 -25.23 -14.39
C PRO A 443 15.58 -25.23 -12.88
N GLU A 444 14.42 -25.78 -12.53
CA GLU A 444 13.86 -25.83 -11.19
C GLU A 444 12.96 -27.06 -11.09
N ASN A 445 13.18 -27.93 -10.09
CA ASN A 445 12.46 -29.19 -9.94
C ASN A 445 12.41 -30.05 -11.24
N THR A 446 13.58 -30.20 -11.90
CA THR A 446 13.69 -31.04 -13.10
C THR A 446 13.63 -32.54 -12.73
N PRO A 447 12.89 -33.39 -13.48
CA PRO A 447 12.87 -34.82 -13.24
C PRO A 447 14.25 -35.47 -13.34
N THR A 448 14.50 -36.53 -12.57
CA THR A 448 15.76 -37.30 -12.61
C THR A 448 15.56 -38.70 -13.21
N ASP A 449 14.51 -39.42 -12.77
CA ASP A 449 14.31 -40.82 -13.10
C ASP A 449 13.07 -41.05 -13.97
N LYS A 450 11.93 -40.50 -13.54
CA LYS A 450 10.66 -40.61 -14.27
C LYS A 450 9.74 -39.43 -13.95
N VAL A 451 8.76 -39.24 -14.82
CA VAL A 451 7.62 -38.37 -14.66
C VAL A 451 6.39 -39.23 -14.45
N LEU A 452 5.52 -38.86 -13.52
CA LEU A 452 4.28 -39.58 -13.26
C LEU A 452 3.13 -39.02 -14.12
N GLY A 453 2.21 -39.90 -14.49
CA GLY A 453 1.00 -39.52 -15.22
C GLY A 453 0.19 -38.45 -14.46
N GLY A 454 -0.22 -37.41 -15.18
CA GLY A 454 -0.92 -36.25 -14.63
C GLY A 454 -0.03 -35.14 -14.09
N GLU A 455 1.31 -35.29 -14.07
CA GLU A 455 2.21 -34.19 -13.70
C GLU A 455 2.18 -33.07 -14.75
N ILE A 456 2.28 -31.82 -14.25
CA ILE A 456 2.27 -30.59 -15.04
C ILE A 456 3.73 -30.13 -15.18
N GLY A 457 4.18 -30.00 -16.42
CA GLY A 457 5.51 -29.48 -16.73
C GLY A 457 5.48 -28.15 -17.45
N ILE A 458 6.53 -27.36 -17.22
CA ILE A 458 6.81 -26.12 -17.97
C ILE A 458 8.21 -26.22 -18.56
N THR A 459 8.35 -25.91 -19.85
CA THR A 459 9.67 -25.86 -20.47
C THR A 459 10.50 -24.69 -19.93
N ASN A 460 11.73 -24.99 -19.50
CA ASN A 460 12.70 -23.99 -19.04
C ASN A 460 13.56 -23.45 -20.19
N GLN A 461 14.54 -22.59 -19.87
CA GLN A 461 15.44 -21.96 -20.85
C GLN A 461 16.28 -22.94 -21.69
N SER A 462 16.44 -24.19 -21.25
CA SER A 462 17.20 -25.23 -22.00
C SER A 462 16.38 -25.85 -23.12
N ALA A 463 15.06 -25.57 -23.18
CA ALA A 463 14.18 -26.02 -24.25
C ALA A 463 14.24 -25.07 -25.45
N LYS A 464 13.87 -25.59 -26.63
CA LYS A 464 13.76 -24.76 -27.85
C LYS A 464 12.69 -23.68 -27.74
N ARG A 465 11.61 -23.92 -27.00
CA ARG A 465 10.51 -23.01 -26.71
C ARG A 465 10.27 -22.99 -25.22
N MET A 466 10.72 -21.95 -24.56
CA MET A 466 10.50 -21.70 -23.13
C MET A 466 9.03 -21.34 -22.85
N GLY A 467 8.52 -21.76 -21.68
CA GLY A 467 7.18 -21.39 -21.21
C GLY A 467 6.04 -22.22 -21.79
N THR A 468 6.33 -23.30 -22.53
CA THR A 468 5.30 -24.26 -22.97
C THR A 468 4.85 -25.07 -21.75
N ILE A 469 3.54 -25.11 -21.51
CA ILE A 469 2.93 -25.92 -20.45
C ILE A 469 2.53 -27.28 -21.05
N GLY A 470 2.80 -28.37 -20.35
CA GLY A 470 2.44 -29.70 -20.79
C GLY A 470 1.91 -30.58 -19.66
N ILE A 471 0.98 -31.48 -20.00
CA ILE A 471 0.47 -32.50 -19.09
C ILE A 471 0.50 -33.82 -19.88
N ARG A 472 1.10 -34.87 -19.31
CA ARG A 472 1.09 -36.20 -19.87
C ARG A 472 0.24 -37.12 -19.02
N LEU A 473 -0.56 -37.99 -19.63
CA LEU A 473 -1.45 -38.90 -18.87
C LEU A 473 -0.74 -40.16 -18.37
N GLY A 474 0.26 -40.63 -19.10
CA GLY A 474 1.07 -41.81 -18.72
C GLY A 474 2.39 -41.44 -18.06
N ASP A 475 2.99 -42.43 -17.40
CA ASP A 475 4.36 -42.30 -16.86
C ASP A 475 5.39 -42.32 -18.02
N ASP A 476 6.50 -41.59 -17.85
CA ASP A 476 7.60 -41.55 -18.83
C ASP A 476 8.96 -41.51 -18.15
N GLU A 477 9.93 -42.30 -18.65
CA GLU A 477 11.29 -42.38 -18.11
C GLU A 477 12.33 -41.57 -18.92
N LEU A 478 11.92 -40.94 -20.03
CA LEU A 478 12.82 -40.23 -20.94
C LEU A 478 12.47 -38.77 -21.18
N PHE A 479 11.16 -38.47 -21.20
CA PHE A 479 10.66 -37.14 -21.56
C PHE A 479 9.73 -36.59 -20.48
N GLY A 480 9.81 -35.26 -20.28
CA GLY A 480 8.90 -34.54 -19.41
C GLY A 480 7.48 -34.42 -19.98
N PRO A 481 6.53 -33.85 -19.16
CA PRO A 481 5.13 -33.70 -19.59
C PRO A 481 4.94 -32.80 -20.82
N THR A 482 5.97 -32.08 -21.23
CA THR A 482 6.00 -31.22 -22.42
C THR A 482 6.55 -31.91 -23.68
N GLY A 483 6.96 -33.18 -23.57
CA GLY A 483 7.65 -33.91 -24.63
C GLY A 483 9.13 -33.54 -24.81
N GLU A 484 9.65 -32.61 -23.97
CA GLU A 484 11.06 -32.23 -23.94
C GLU A 484 11.82 -33.13 -22.94
N ARG A 485 13.18 -33.13 -23.04
CA ARG A 485 14.04 -33.87 -22.10
C ARG A 485 13.84 -33.38 -20.67
N PHE A 486 14.14 -34.18 -19.66
CA PHE A 486 14.03 -33.86 -18.25
C PHE A 486 14.76 -32.55 -17.88
N SER A 487 15.99 -32.36 -18.37
CA SER A 487 16.76 -31.13 -18.14
C SER A 487 16.11 -29.84 -18.66
N SER A 488 15.18 -29.98 -19.61
CA SER A 488 14.47 -28.87 -20.25
C SER A 488 13.06 -28.65 -19.71
N THR A 489 12.65 -29.41 -18.70
CA THR A 489 11.28 -29.38 -18.14
C THR A 489 11.33 -29.21 -16.63
N ASN A 490 10.57 -28.25 -16.12
CA ASN A 490 10.33 -28.06 -14.68
C ASN A 490 8.95 -28.64 -14.33
N ILE A 491 8.88 -29.50 -13.33
CA ILE A 491 7.60 -30.02 -12.80
C ILE A 491 7.05 -29.01 -11.80
N VAL A 492 5.85 -28.50 -12.09
CA VAL A 492 5.22 -27.42 -11.32
C VAL A 492 4.02 -27.86 -10.49
N GLY A 493 3.50 -29.07 -10.76
CA GLY A 493 2.31 -29.57 -10.06
C GLY A 493 1.77 -30.82 -10.70
N ARG A 494 0.53 -31.16 -10.35
CA ARG A 494 -0.21 -32.29 -10.92
C ARG A 494 -1.69 -31.98 -11.08
N VAL A 495 -2.31 -32.63 -12.01
CA VAL A 495 -3.77 -32.69 -12.17
C VAL A 495 -4.33 -33.73 -11.19
N ILE A 496 -5.42 -33.37 -10.50
CA ILE A 496 -6.06 -34.29 -9.53
C ILE A 496 -6.87 -35.36 -10.24
N ASN A 497 -7.56 -34.99 -11.32
CA ASN A 497 -8.44 -35.86 -12.11
C ASN A 497 -7.99 -35.90 -13.59
N PRO A 498 -6.84 -36.54 -13.92
CA PRO A 498 -6.25 -36.48 -15.25
C PRO A 498 -7.15 -37.15 -16.32
N GLU A 499 -8.05 -38.08 -15.94
CA GLU A 499 -9.02 -38.70 -16.81
C GLU A 499 -9.97 -37.70 -17.51
N LYS A 500 -10.22 -36.53 -16.93
CA LYS A 500 -11.00 -35.45 -17.56
C LYS A 500 -10.37 -34.94 -18.85
N LEU A 501 -9.05 -35.06 -19.00
CA LEU A 501 -8.34 -34.65 -20.21
C LEU A 501 -8.61 -35.57 -21.41
N LEU A 502 -9.04 -36.81 -21.19
CA LEU A 502 -9.35 -37.75 -22.27
C LEU A 502 -10.46 -37.25 -23.22
N ALA A 503 -11.36 -36.41 -22.74
CA ALA A 503 -12.44 -35.83 -23.55
C ALA A 503 -12.03 -34.53 -24.27
N VAL A 504 -10.82 -33.99 -24.00
CA VAL A 504 -10.35 -32.71 -24.51
C VAL A 504 -9.74 -32.89 -25.91
N LYS A 505 -10.01 -31.93 -26.80
CA LYS A 505 -9.51 -31.91 -28.17
C LYS A 505 -8.58 -30.73 -28.41
N GLU A 506 -7.74 -30.85 -29.44
CA GLU A 506 -6.93 -29.74 -29.93
C GLU A 506 -7.81 -28.55 -30.33
N GLY A 507 -7.45 -27.36 -29.85
CA GLY A 507 -8.23 -26.13 -30.03
C GLY A 507 -9.29 -25.88 -28.96
N ASP A 508 -9.56 -26.84 -28.05
CA ASP A 508 -10.43 -26.61 -26.88
C ASP A 508 -9.76 -25.64 -25.88
N VAL A 509 -10.58 -25.04 -25.04
CA VAL A 509 -10.15 -24.32 -23.84
C VAL A 509 -10.58 -25.12 -22.62
N ILE A 510 -9.64 -25.53 -21.80
CA ILE A 510 -9.93 -26.05 -20.46
C ILE A 510 -9.85 -24.96 -19.42
N TYR A 511 -10.56 -25.13 -18.32
CA TYR A 511 -10.56 -24.24 -17.18
C TYR A 511 -9.84 -24.91 -16.02
N VAL A 512 -9.06 -24.16 -15.28
CA VAL A 512 -8.18 -24.71 -14.25
C VAL A 512 -8.43 -23.99 -12.93
N THR A 513 -8.55 -24.75 -11.85
CA THR A 513 -8.62 -24.21 -10.48
C THR A 513 -7.57 -24.87 -9.60
N GLU A 514 -6.87 -24.07 -8.79
CA GLU A 514 -5.88 -24.56 -7.85
C GLU A 514 -6.54 -25.00 -6.55
N ILE A 515 -6.22 -26.22 -6.10
CA ILE A 515 -6.63 -26.74 -4.79
C ILE A 515 -5.45 -26.59 -3.82
N VAL A 516 -5.64 -25.75 -2.82
CA VAL A 516 -4.70 -25.65 -1.70
C VAL A 516 -5.09 -26.68 -0.64
N ARG A 517 -4.27 -27.69 -0.43
CA ARG A 517 -4.46 -28.60 0.71
C ARG A 517 -4.05 -27.87 1.99
N LYS A 518 -5.02 -27.68 2.89
CA LYS A 518 -4.79 -27.17 4.24
C LYS A 518 -4.06 -28.18 5.11
#